data_a433ace1caa4f6e7d3837af8b5720955
#
_entry.id   a433ace1caa4f6e7d3837af8b5720955
#
_cell.length_a   1.000
_cell.length_b   1.000
_cell.length_c   1.000
_cell.angle_alpha   90.00
_cell.angle_beta   90.00
_cell.angle_gamma   90.00
#
_symmetry.space_group_name_H-M   'P 1'
#
loop_
_entity.id
_entity.type
_entity.pdbx_description
1 polymer ?
#
loop_
_entity_poly.entity_id
_entity_poly.type
_entity_poly.pdbx_seq_one_letter_code
_entity_poly.pdbx_strand_id
1 'polypeptide(L)'
;RPGPSTRQRCYLCQDHGHDGDPLHHWAGDHNPHLAAMLESIDDGIGMIRDRLKKLGLSEKTIFVFTSDNGGETNVTSNAPLRGGKSELYEGGLRVPLIVHWPGQVPAGGVSENPTVNVDFYPTLLEAADVQRDSEHVVDGQSTLATWKGHGSKAKDRDLYWHYPLDRPHFLGGRSAGAIRDGDWKLIEFFDTGQRELFSLSADPSERHDRSAEHPEVVDGLVSKLVACRDSVGARVPSPPLLAEPRRLYFSDHFSAGQVSSRWAFSGDWSARDGVLERGETAKSTTRIFLKRAEYRDVVIRFDFQFRKARDIRLVTGGNGSYNAVVHVRRDHFYLQTALDKSGPYFPYRHGECAYAFQPDRWYTMTVEFIGDQLVAHIDRDHLVYARHPILDKKRGYLALQVDQFPAAFDNFQVLSASTHRDQAKNLEHVRKVSGKFPVKKSPKEELAIQKRNAHERLYRGEAEYRRLVKQVDALDAENKRRYPDVFRSHKEFRKEITVLRKRLHAEDPRYKELLFAMF
;
A
#
# COMPACT_ATOMS: atom_id res chain seq x y z
N ARG A 1 -1.74 -45.23 -17.87
CA ARG A 1 -1.42 -44.37 -16.69
C ARG A 1 0.05 -44.06 -16.70
N PRO A 2 0.50 -42.79 -16.65
CA PRO A 2 1.90 -42.48 -16.43
C PRO A 2 2.31 -42.98 -15.03
N GLY A 3 3.44 -43.66 -14.94
CA GLY A 3 3.93 -44.25 -13.70
C GLY A 3 4.27 -43.21 -12.62
N PRO A 4 4.43 -43.61 -11.33
CA PRO A 4 4.69 -42.70 -10.22
C PRO A 4 5.90 -41.78 -10.45
N SER A 5 6.88 -42.22 -11.23
CA SER A 5 8.09 -41.45 -11.56
C SER A 5 7.83 -40.21 -12.44
N THR A 6 6.77 -40.24 -13.27
CA THR A 6 6.43 -39.13 -14.16
C THR A 6 5.71 -38.01 -13.40
N ARG A 7 4.89 -38.36 -12.39
CA ARG A 7 4.21 -37.39 -11.50
C ARG A 7 5.23 -36.64 -10.62
N GLN A 8 6.25 -37.33 -10.11
CA GLN A 8 7.30 -36.74 -9.29
C GLN A 8 8.17 -35.75 -10.07
N ARG A 9 8.44 -36.02 -11.37
CA ARG A 9 9.22 -35.10 -12.22
C ARG A 9 8.48 -33.79 -12.49
N CYS A 10 7.15 -33.80 -12.66
CA CYS A 10 6.37 -32.59 -12.91
C CYS A 10 6.42 -31.62 -11.70
N TYR A 11 6.38 -32.13 -10.47
CA TYR A 11 6.50 -31.30 -9.26
C TYR A 11 7.90 -30.69 -9.09
N LEU A 12 8.95 -31.42 -9.41
CA LEU A 12 10.34 -30.96 -9.32
C LEU A 12 10.69 -29.93 -10.40
N CYS A 13 10.00 -29.98 -11.53
CA CYS A 13 10.25 -29.03 -12.62
C CYS A 13 9.75 -27.62 -12.34
N GLN A 14 8.71 -27.45 -11.52
CA GLN A 14 8.22 -26.12 -11.12
C GLN A 14 9.20 -25.37 -10.19
N ASP A 15 10.01 -26.09 -9.42
CA ASP A 15 10.92 -25.50 -8.45
C ASP A 15 12.28 -25.06 -9.01
N HIS A 16 12.64 -25.47 -10.24
CA HIS A 16 14.02 -25.32 -10.73
C HIS A 16 14.18 -24.52 -12.02
N GLY A 17 13.14 -23.84 -12.51
CA GLY A 17 13.27 -22.93 -13.66
C GLY A 17 13.98 -23.58 -14.84
N HIS A 18 13.47 -24.69 -15.34
CA HIS A 18 14.06 -25.40 -16.48
C HIS A 18 13.77 -24.65 -17.80
N ASP A 19 14.37 -23.49 -17.95
CA ASP A 19 14.47 -22.82 -19.24
C ASP A 19 15.26 -23.71 -20.19
N GLY A 20 14.55 -24.37 -21.09
CA GLY A 20 15.17 -25.21 -22.13
C GLY A 20 14.87 -26.70 -22.10
N ASP A 21 14.05 -27.21 -21.14
CA ASP A 21 13.55 -28.58 -21.18
C ASP A 21 12.44 -28.69 -22.25
N PRO A 22 12.65 -29.43 -23.37
CA PRO A 22 11.64 -29.61 -24.43
C PRO A 22 10.34 -30.25 -23.92
N LEU A 23 10.33 -30.83 -22.72
CA LEU A 23 9.13 -31.39 -22.08
C LEU A 23 8.23 -30.33 -21.46
N HIS A 24 8.67 -29.07 -21.34
CA HIS A 24 7.90 -27.95 -20.76
C HIS A 24 7.29 -26.99 -21.79
N HIS A 25 7.60 -27.13 -23.07
CA HIS A 25 7.04 -26.31 -24.14
C HIS A 25 5.75 -26.92 -24.74
N TRP A 26 4.83 -27.34 -23.89
CA TRP A 26 3.52 -27.76 -24.36
C TRP A 26 2.66 -26.52 -24.67
N ALA A 27 2.04 -26.49 -25.84
CA ALA A 27 0.95 -25.55 -26.08
C ALA A 27 -0.11 -25.76 -24.99
N GLY A 28 -0.63 -24.66 -24.41
CA GLY A 28 -1.48 -24.71 -23.21
C GLY A 28 -2.67 -25.67 -23.29
N ASP A 29 -3.17 -25.95 -24.51
CA ASP A 29 -4.28 -26.88 -24.78
C ASP A 29 -3.82 -28.34 -25.09
N HIS A 30 -2.52 -28.60 -25.10
CA HIS A 30 -1.92 -29.90 -25.43
C HIS A 30 -0.99 -30.44 -24.33
N ASN A 31 -1.21 -30.07 -23.08
CA ASN A 31 -0.41 -30.52 -21.95
C ASN A 31 -0.85 -31.89 -21.42
N PRO A 32 -0.11 -33.00 -21.72
CA PRO A 32 -0.53 -34.35 -21.31
C PRO A 32 -0.45 -34.57 -19.80
N HIS A 33 0.38 -33.81 -19.09
CA HIS A 33 0.45 -33.90 -17.63
C HIS A 33 -0.82 -33.32 -17.00
N LEU A 34 -1.27 -32.17 -17.49
CA LEU A 34 -2.54 -31.59 -17.05
C LEU A 34 -3.72 -32.51 -17.40
N ALA A 35 -3.74 -33.08 -18.61
CA ALA A 35 -4.78 -34.02 -19.01
C ALA A 35 -4.84 -35.24 -18.07
N ALA A 36 -3.70 -35.82 -17.71
CA ALA A 36 -3.64 -36.93 -16.75
C ALA A 36 -4.09 -36.54 -15.33
N MET A 37 -3.83 -35.28 -14.91
CA MET A 37 -4.32 -34.76 -13.65
C MET A 37 -5.85 -34.60 -13.66
N LEU A 38 -6.40 -34.05 -14.75
CA LEU A 38 -7.85 -33.90 -14.93
C LEU A 38 -8.55 -35.25 -14.99
N GLU A 39 -7.98 -36.25 -15.70
CA GLU A 39 -8.49 -37.63 -15.69
C GLU A 39 -8.53 -38.24 -14.28
N SER A 40 -7.48 -38.00 -13.48
CA SER A 40 -7.45 -38.45 -12.08
C SER A 40 -8.51 -37.77 -11.20
N ILE A 41 -8.83 -36.50 -11.47
CA ILE A 41 -9.92 -35.78 -10.80
C ILE A 41 -11.28 -36.39 -11.20
N ASP A 42 -11.48 -36.63 -12.50
CA ASP A 42 -12.71 -37.24 -13.02
C ASP A 42 -12.96 -38.65 -12.43
N ASP A 43 -11.91 -39.50 -12.41
CA ASP A 43 -11.94 -40.80 -11.74
C ASP A 43 -12.37 -40.66 -10.26
N GLY A 44 -11.79 -39.69 -9.53
CA GLY A 44 -12.12 -39.42 -8.13
C GLY A 44 -13.58 -39.01 -7.94
N ILE A 45 -14.10 -38.14 -8.81
CA ILE A 45 -15.50 -37.73 -8.83
C ILE A 45 -16.41 -38.96 -9.09
N GLY A 46 -16.03 -39.80 -10.06
CA GLY A 46 -16.72 -41.05 -10.36
C GLY A 46 -16.82 -41.95 -9.13
N MET A 47 -15.70 -42.16 -8.43
CA MET A 47 -15.66 -42.96 -7.19
C MET A 47 -16.59 -42.43 -6.10
N ILE A 48 -16.63 -41.13 -5.90
CA ILE A 48 -17.50 -40.47 -4.91
C ILE A 48 -18.98 -40.72 -5.29
N ARG A 49 -19.35 -40.45 -6.54
CA ARG A 49 -20.72 -40.65 -7.04
C ARG A 49 -21.19 -42.10 -6.93
N ASP A 50 -20.33 -43.06 -7.28
CA ASP A 50 -20.63 -44.48 -7.13
C ASP A 50 -20.83 -44.89 -5.67
N ARG A 51 -20.03 -44.29 -4.76
CA ARG A 51 -20.18 -44.53 -3.33
C ARG A 51 -21.52 -44.01 -2.81
N LEU A 52 -21.89 -42.78 -3.19
CA LEU A 52 -23.19 -42.20 -2.84
C LEU A 52 -24.34 -43.02 -3.35
N LYS A 53 -24.28 -43.53 -4.58
CA LYS A 53 -25.27 -44.40 -5.18
C LYS A 53 -25.39 -45.72 -4.40
N LYS A 54 -24.26 -46.38 -4.08
CA LYS A 54 -24.25 -47.64 -3.30
C LYS A 54 -24.82 -47.45 -1.89
N LEU A 55 -24.74 -46.27 -1.33
CA LEU A 55 -25.29 -45.94 -0.01
C LEU A 55 -26.73 -45.42 -0.06
N GLY A 56 -27.35 -45.28 -1.23
CA GLY A 56 -28.70 -44.72 -1.39
C GLY A 56 -28.78 -43.24 -1.01
N LEU A 57 -27.66 -42.50 -1.09
CA LEU A 57 -27.55 -41.09 -0.69
C LEU A 57 -27.62 -40.12 -1.87
N SER A 58 -27.63 -40.58 -3.11
CA SER A 58 -27.56 -39.70 -4.29
C SER A 58 -28.63 -38.61 -4.31
N GLU A 59 -29.87 -38.96 -3.99
CA GLU A 59 -31.01 -38.03 -3.97
C GLU A 59 -30.98 -37.05 -2.80
N LYS A 60 -30.15 -37.32 -1.79
CA LYS A 60 -30.02 -36.52 -0.54
C LYS A 60 -28.72 -35.74 -0.49
N THR A 61 -27.98 -35.71 -1.59
CA THR A 61 -26.66 -35.05 -1.64
C THR A 61 -26.65 -33.98 -2.72
N ILE A 62 -26.28 -32.76 -2.35
CA ILE A 62 -25.91 -31.70 -3.28
C ILE A 62 -24.45 -31.93 -3.66
N PHE A 63 -24.17 -32.13 -4.94
CA PHE A 63 -22.84 -32.27 -5.46
C PHE A 63 -22.48 -31.01 -6.26
N VAL A 64 -21.48 -30.25 -5.81
CA VAL A 64 -21.01 -29.04 -6.47
C VAL A 64 -19.58 -29.25 -6.94
N PHE A 65 -19.33 -29.00 -8.22
CA PHE A 65 -18.01 -29.01 -8.81
C PHE A 65 -17.69 -27.62 -9.32
N THR A 66 -16.55 -27.09 -8.91
CA THR A 66 -16.05 -25.76 -9.34
C THR A 66 -14.54 -25.69 -9.19
N SER A 67 -13.95 -24.59 -9.59
CA SER A 67 -12.54 -24.26 -9.37
C SER A 67 -12.41 -23.03 -8.50
N ASP A 68 -11.29 -22.87 -7.82
CA ASP A 68 -10.96 -21.69 -6.99
C ASP A 68 -10.57 -20.47 -7.85
N ASN A 69 -9.94 -20.68 -9.00
CA ASN A 69 -9.51 -19.66 -9.95
C ASN A 69 -9.35 -20.27 -11.36
N GLY A 70 -9.12 -19.44 -12.35
CA GLY A 70 -8.85 -19.87 -13.71
C GLY A 70 -7.53 -20.63 -13.85
N GLY A 71 -7.35 -21.30 -14.98
CA GLY A 71 -6.15 -22.07 -15.27
C GLY A 71 -4.90 -21.19 -15.38
N GLU A 72 -3.76 -21.76 -14.98
CA GLU A 72 -2.45 -21.12 -15.15
C GLU A 72 -2.03 -21.12 -16.62
N THR A 73 -1.80 -19.95 -17.20
CA THR A 73 -1.54 -19.77 -18.63
C THR A 73 -0.24 -20.40 -19.12
N ASN A 74 0.70 -20.73 -18.23
CA ASN A 74 1.94 -21.45 -18.58
C ASN A 74 1.72 -22.95 -18.82
N VAL A 75 0.60 -23.51 -18.33
CA VAL A 75 0.32 -24.96 -18.37
C VAL A 75 -1.00 -25.30 -19.02
N THR A 76 -1.91 -24.33 -19.22
CA THR A 76 -3.22 -24.51 -19.84
C THR A 76 -3.68 -23.26 -20.58
N SER A 77 -4.77 -23.38 -21.33
CA SER A 77 -5.43 -22.29 -22.01
C SER A 77 -6.79 -22.00 -21.36
N ASN A 78 -7.11 -20.73 -21.14
CA ASN A 78 -8.44 -20.28 -20.73
C ASN A 78 -9.24 -19.70 -21.92
N ALA A 79 -8.71 -19.85 -23.16
CA ALA A 79 -9.37 -19.32 -24.35
C ALA A 79 -10.84 -19.80 -24.47
N PRO A 80 -11.78 -18.93 -24.89
CA PRO A 80 -11.55 -17.61 -25.46
C PRO A 80 -11.35 -16.48 -24.43
N LEU A 81 -11.40 -16.77 -23.13
CA LEU A 81 -11.28 -15.79 -22.05
C LEU A 81 -9.85 -15.31 -21.90
N ARG A 82 -9.68 -14.01 -21.62
CA ARG A 82 -8.37 -13.37 -21.42
C ARG A 82 -7.78 -13.71 -20.06
N GLY A 83 -6.45 -13.90 -20.01
CA GLY A 83 -5.70 -14.08 -18.76
C GLY A 83 -5.91 -15.45 -18.12
N GLY A 84 -5.57 -15.54 -16.85
CA GLY A 84 -5.65 -16.77 -16.08
C GLY A 84 -5.36 -16.58 -14.61
N LYS A 85 -4.92 -17.61 -13.94
CA LYS A 85 -4.57 -17.58 -12.51
C LYS A 85 -3.71 -16.37 -12.18
N SER A 86 -4.06 -15.69 -11.08
CA SER A 86 -3.48 -14.45 -10.57
C SER A 86 -3.90 -13.15 -11.29
N GLU A 87 -4.77 -13.20 -12.28
CA GLU A 87 -5.26 -12.03 -12.99
C GLU A 87 -6.75 -11.80 -12.76
N LEU A 88 -7.22 -10.55 -12.83
CA LEU A 88 -8.63 -10.19 -12.65
C LEU A 88 -9.42 -10.14 -13.97
N TYR A 89 -8.85 -10.63 -15.08
CA TYR A 89 -9.58 -10.88 -16.31
C TYR A 89 -10.49 -12.12 -16.20
N GLU A 90 -11.43 -12.25 -17.12
CA GLU A 90 -12.40 -13.36 -17.09
C GLU A 90 -11.73 -14.74 -17.05
N GLY A 91 -10.59 -14.93 -17.74
CA GLY A 91 -9.84 -16.20 -17.68
C GLY A 91 -9.26 -16.52 -16.30
N GLY A 92 -9.10 -15.54 -15.43
CA GLY A 92 -8.69 -15.75 -14.04
C GLY A 92 -9.85 -15.90 -13.05
N LEU A 93 -11.01 -15.32 -13.38
CA LEU A 93 -12.16 -15.23 -12.47
C LEU A 93 -13.31 -16.16 -12.85
N ARG A 94 -13.61 -16.31 -14.14
CA ARG A 94 -14.73 -17.08 -14.63
C ARG A 94 -14.36 -18.55 -14.75
N VAL A 95 -14.86 -19.35 -13.81
CA VAL A 95 -14.59 -20.78 -13.69
C VAL A 95 -15.85 -21.61 -13.91
N PRO A 96 -15.75 -22.88 -14.28
CA PRO A 96 -16.90 -23.79 -14.35
C PRO A 96 -17.59 -23.91 -12.99
N LEU A 97 -18.91 -23.94 -13.00
CA LEU A 97 -19.74 -24.29 -11.86
C LEU A 97 -20.78 -25.32 -12.31
N ILE A 98 -20.72 -26.52 -11.74
CA ILE A 98 -21.67 -27.60 -12.03
C ILE A 98 -22.35 -28.00 -10.72
N VAL A 99 -23.69 -27.98 -10.71
CA VAL A 99 -24.49 -28.39 -9.56
C VAL A 99 -25.34 -29.61 -9.95
N HIS A 100 -25.18 -30.67 -9.18
CA HIS A 100 -25.98 -31.90 -9.35
C HIS A 100 -26.71 -32.20 -8.05
N TRP A 101 -28.04 -32.12 -8.12
CA TRP A 101 -28.95 -32.45 -7.00
C TRP A 101 -30.22 -33.07 -7.59
N PRO A 102 -30.25 -34.40 -7.69
CA PRO A 102 -31.38 -35.13 -8.31
C PRO A 102 -32.72 -34.77 -7.68
N GLY A 103 -33.73 -34.59 -8.52
CA GLY A 103 -35.07 -34.20 -8.09
C GLY A 103 -35.28 -32.76 -7.64
N GLN A 104 -34.21 -32.01 -7.49
CA GLN A 104 -34.26 -30.60 -7.07
C GLN A 104 -33.70 -29.62 -8.13
N VAL A 105 -32.63 -30.01 -8.83
CA VAL A 105 -31.99 -29.25 -9.89
C VAL A 105 -32.27 -29.91 -11.23
N PRO A 106 -32.84 -29.19 -12.23
CA PRO A 106 -33.15 -29.74 -13.55
C PRO A 106 -31.88 -30.24 -14.25
N ALA A 107 -31.95 -31.43 -14.83
CA ALA A 107 -30.87 -31.99 -15.63
C ALA A 107 -30.68 -31.16 -16.92
N GLY A 108 -29.42 -30.86 -17.27
CA GLY A 108 -29.09 -30.10 -18.49
C GLY A 108 -29.44 -28.60 -18.44
N GLY A 109 -29.86 -28.09 -17.29
CA GLY A 109 -30.12 -26.66 -17.11
C GLY A 109 -28.83 -25.86 -17.22
N VAL A 110 -28.89 -24.68 -17.87
CA VAL A 110 -27.81 -23.72 -17.97
C VAL A 110 -28.31 -22.37 -17.47
N SER A 111 -27.48 -21.68 -16.70
CA SER A 111 -27.77 -20.32 -16.22
C SER A 111 -26.61 -19.37 -16.54
N GLU A 112 -26.96 -18.19 -16.98
CA GLU A 112 -26.01 -17.10 -17.20
C GLU A 112 -25.89 -16.15 -15.98
N ASN A 113 -26.63 -16.43 -14.90
CA ASN A 113 -26.56 -15.61 -13.70
C ASN A 113 -25.19 -15.78 -13.03
N PRO A 114 -24.43 -14.70 -12.82
CA PRO A 114 -23.13 -14.78 -12.18
C PRO A 114 -23.27 -15.24 -10.73
N THR A 115 -22.48 -16.25 -10.38
CA THR A 115 -22.36 -16.77 -9.02
C THR A 115 -20.92 -16.65 -8.57
N VAL A 116 -20.70 -16.22 -7.33
CA VAL A 116 -19.37 -16.15 -6.72
C VAL A 116 -19.29 -17.08 -5.51
N ASN A 117 -18.09 -17.46 -5.10
CA ASN A 117 -17.89 -18.46 -4.04
C ASN A 117 -18.53 -18.08 -2.70
N VAL A 118 -18.65 -16.80 -2.36
CA VAL A 118 -19.34 -16.33 -1.14
C VAL A 118 -20.84 -16.63 -1.15
N ASP A 119 -21.43 -16.94 -2.31
CA ASP A 119 -22.84 -17.31 -2.46
C ASP A 119 -23.14 -18.73 -1.99
N PHE A 120 -22.13 -19.59 -1.94
CA PHE A 120 -22.37 -21.01 -1.53
C PHE A 120 -22.89 -21.10 -0.10
N TYR A 121 -22.37 -20.29 0.81
CA TYR A 121 -22.80 -20.33 2.21
C TYR A 121 -24.30 -20.05 2.38
N PRO A 122 -24.84 -18.90 1.96
CA PRO A 122 -26.28 -18.64 2.07
C PRO A 122 -27.14 -19.60 1.22
N THR A 123 -26.62 -20.06 0.08
CA THR A 123 -27.34 -21.03 -0.78
C THR A 123 -27.50 -22.40 -0.08
N LEU A 124 -26.44 -22.87 0.57
CA LEU A 124 -26.48 -24.17 1.27
C LEU A 124 -27.30 -24.10 2.55
N LEU A 125 -27.31 -22.98 3.27
CA LEU A 125 -28.21 -22.77 4.41
C LEU A 125 -29.67 -22.84 3.97
N GLU A 126 -30.04 -22.14 2.89
CA GLU A 126 -31.39 -22.17 2.35
C GLU A 126 -31.76 -23.57 1.84
N ALA A 127 -30.83 -24.26 1.16
CA ALA A 127 -31.05 -25.61 0.67
C ALA A 127 -31.28 -26.65 1.80
N ALA A 128 -30.67 -26.39 2.97
CA ALA A 128 -30.79 -27.22 4.17
C ALA A 128 -31.94 -26.79 5.10
N ASP A 129 -32.71 -25.77 4.74
CA ASP A 129 -33.74 -25.13 5.58
C ASP A 129 -33.22 -24.72 6.97
N VAL A 130 -32.00 -24.21 7.00
CA VAL A 130 -31.32 -23.70 8.21
C VAL A 130 -31.42 -22.19 8.25
N GLN A 131 -32.00 -21.67 9.32
CA GLN A 131 -32.06 -20.24 9.53
C GLN A 131 -30.67 -19.70 9.84
N ARG A 132 -30.32 -18.59 9.17
CA ARG A 132 -29.07 -17.85 9.43
C ARG A 132 -29.20 -17.11 10.73
N ASP A 133 -28.12 -17.09 11.53
CA ASP A 133 -27.95 -16.15 12.63
C ASP A 133 -27.96 -14.72 12.09
N SER A 134 -28.85 -13.88 12.63
CA SER A 134 -29.01 -12.48 12.23
C SER A 134 -27.76 -11.62 12.53
N GLU A 135 -26.97 -12.01 13.53
CA GLU A 135 -25.72 -11.33 13.89
C GLU A 135 -24.56 -11.65 12.94
N HIS A 136 -24.69 -12.74 12.14
CA HIS A 136 -23.65 -13.14 11.20
C HIS A 136 -23.75 -12.36 9.89
N VAL A 137 -22.75 -11.53 9.62
CA VAL A 137 -22.63 -10.78 8.36
C VAL A 137 -22.27 -11.74 7.22
N VAL A 138 -23.03 -11.71 6.14
CA VAL A 138 -22.83 -12.54 4.95
C VAL A 138 -22.78 -11.67 3.71
N ASP A 139 -21.67 -11.75 2.98
CA ASP A 139 -21.44 -10.98 1.74
C ASP A 139 -22.17 -11.59 0.53
N GLY A 140 -22.43 -12.91 0.55
CA GLY A 140 -23.07 -13.65 -0.52
C GLY A 140 -24.59 -13.53 -0.52
N GLN A 141 -25.18 -13.92 -1.65
CA GLN A 141 -26.63 -14.07 -1.83
C GLN A 141 -26.97 -15.51 -2.21
N SER A 142 -28.11 -16.04 -1.73
CA SER A 142 -28.52 -17.36 -2.16
C SER A 142 -28.83 -17.40 -3.66
N THR A 143 -28.27 -18.39 -4.33
CA THR A 143 -28.50 -18.72 -5.74
C THR A 143 -29.35 -19.99 -5.90
N LEU A 144 -30.00 -20.46 -4.84
CA LEU A 144 -30.78 -21.71 -4.85
C LEU A 144 -31.91 -21.71 -5.89
N ALA A 145 -32.61 -20.56 -6.04
CA ALA A 145 -33.63 -20.40 -7.07
C ALA A 145 -33.06 -20.59 -8.48
N THR A 146 -31.87 -20.01 -8.72
CA THR A 146 -31.14 -20.20 -9.99
C THR A 146 -30.78 -21.65 -10.23
N TRP A 147 -30.28 -22.36 -9.22
CA TRP A 147 -29.96 -23.80 -9.33
C TRP A 147 -31.18 -24.63 -9.64
N LYS A 148 -32.32 -24.32 -9.05
CA LYS A 148 -33.60 -25.00 -9.30
C LYS A 148 -34.26 -24.63 -10.64
N GLY A 149 -33.61 -23.81 -11.46
CA GLY A 149 -34.17 -23.39 -12.75
C GLY A 149 -35.31 -22.37 -12.64
N HIS A 150 -35.55 -21.84 -11.44
CA HIS A 150 -36.54 -20.77 -11.24
C HIS A 150 -35.86 -19.43 -11.56
N GLY A 151 -35.70 -19.15 -12.86
CA GLY A 151 -34.96 -17.97 -13.33
C GLY A 151 -35.65 -16.66 -13.02
N SER A 152 -35.35 -16.05 -11.87
CA SER A 152 -35.25 -14.62 -11.85
C SER A 152 -33.84 -14.27 -12.34
N LYS A 153 -33.69 -13.27 -13.24
CA LYS A 153 -32.36 -12.60 -13.38
C LYS A 153 -31.89 -12.36 -11.96
N ALA A 154 -30.66 -12.78 -11.64
CA ALA A 154 -30.06 -12.43 -10.36
C ALA A 154 -30.34 -10.93 -10.19
N LYS A 155 -30.81 -10.51 -9.02
CA LYS A 155 -30.96 -9.08 -8.73
C LYS A 155 -29.66 -8.44 -9.15
N ASP A 156 -29.74 -7.41 -10.01
CA ASP A 156 -28.59 -6.67 -10.44
C ASP A 156 -27.77 -6.32 -9.20
N ARG A 157 -26.65 -6.98 -9.03
CA ARG A 157 -25.73 -6.73 -7.93
C ARG A 157 -24.33 -6.51 -8.47
N ASP A 158 -23.65 -5.63 -7.85
CA ASP A 158 -22.25 -5.41 -8.13
C ASP A 158 -21.43 -6.58 -7.56
N LEU A 159 -20.46 -7.07 -8.32
CA LEU A 159 -19.45 -8.03 -7.86
C LEU A 159 -18.11 -7.33 -7.78
N TYR A 160 -17.39 -7.57 -6.67
CA TYR A 160 -16.14 -6.87 -6.38
C TYR A 160 -15.02 -7.85 -6.16
N TRP A 161 -13.83 -7.48 -6.68
CA TRP A 161 -12.59 -8.20 -6.42
C TRP A 161 -11.53 -7.21 -5.97
N HIS A 162 -10.76 -7.59 -4.96
CA HIS A 162 -9.67 -6.80 -4.44
C HIS A 162 -8.44 -7.68 -4.31
N TYR A 163 -7.43 -7.41 -5.13
CA TYR A 163 -6.20 -8.19 -5.24
C TYR A 163 -4.98 -7.31 -5.00
N PRO A 164 -4.73 -6.92 -3.74
CA PRO A 164 -3.66 -6.01 -3.36
C PRO A 164 -2.32 -6.75 -3.30
N LEU A 165 -1.44 -6.50 -4.24
CA LEU A 165 -0.09 -7.07 -4.28
C LEU A 165 0.95 -5.98 -4.05
N ASP A 166 1.94 -6.23 -3.20
CA ASP A 166 3.10 -5.34 -3.04
C ASP A 166 4.03 -5.34 -4.26
N ARG A 167 3.99 -6.40 -5.05
CA ARG A 167 4.74 -6.60 -6.30
C ARG A 167 3.93 -7.50 -7.23
N PRO A 168 4.15 -7.42 -8.55
CA PRO A 168 3.49 -8.33 -9.48
C PRO A 168 3.70 -9.79 -9.10
N HIS A 169 2.67 -10.59 -9.28
CA HIS A 169 2.75 -12.04 -9.08
C HIS A 169 3.68 -12.66 -10.13
N PHE A 170 4.39 -13.73 -9.78
CA PHE A 170 5.32 -14.38 -10.73
C PHE A 170 4.64 -14.96 -11.98
N LEU A 171 3.31 -15.20 -11.92
CA LEU A 171 2.49 -15.61 -13.06
C LEU A 171 1.96 -14.42 -13.90
N GLY A 172 2.38 -13.19 -13.63
CA GLY A 172 1.99 -12.00 -14.40
C GLY A 172 0.90 -11.16 -13.78
N GLY A 173 0.19 -11.66 -12.76
CA GLY A 173 -0.87 -10.89 -12.09
C GLY A 173 -0.36 -9.60 -11.45
N ARG A 174 -1.11 -8.52 -11.64
CA ARG A 174 -0.82 -7.19 -11.14
C ARG A 174 -1.71 -6.85 -9.95
N SER A 175 -1.23 -5.96 -9.09
CA SER A 175 -2.03 -5.39 -8.01
C SER A 175 -3.21 -4.62 -8.59
N ALA A 176 -4.44 -5.05 -8.31
CA ALA A 176 -5.63 -4.48 -8.94
C ALA A 176 -6.89 -4.67 -8.09
N GLY A 177 -7.92 -3.90 -8.41
CA GLY A 177 -9.29 -4.14 -8.01
C GLY A 177 -10.19 -4.22 -9.22
N ALA A 178 -11.29 -4.94 -9.14
CA ALA A 178 -12.27 -5.00 -10.22
C ALA A 178 -13.70 -4.91 -9.67
N ILE A 179 -14.59 -4.38 -10.51
CA ILE A 179 -16.03 -4.39 -10.29
C ILE A 179 -16.72 -4.87 -11.56
N ARG A 180 -17.72 -5.74 -11.38
CA ARG A 180 -18.71 -6.06 -12.42
C ARG A 180 -20.07 -5.54 -11.98
N ASP A 181 -20.66 -4.71 -12.82
CA ASP A 181 -22.02 -4.16 -12.68
C ASP A 181 -22.79 -4.49 -13.97
N GLY A 182 -23.68 -5.48 -13.88
CA GLY A 182 -24.38 -6.00 -15.03
C GLY A 182 -23.44 -6.52 -16.12
N ASP A 183 -23.44 -5.83 -17.27
CA ASP A 183 -22.61 -6.12 -18.43
C ASP A 183 -21.22 -5.49 -18.37
N TRP A 184 -21.07 -4.41 -17.63
CA TRP A 184 -19.82 -3.68 -17.53
C TRP A 184 -18.88 -4.30 -16.50
N LYS A 185 -17.60 -4.40 -16.87
CA LYS A 185 -16.51 -4.77 -15.95
C LYS A 185 -15.39 -3.75 -16.04
N LEU A 186 -15.02 -3.19 -14.90
CA LEU A 186 -13.89 -2.29 -14.74
C LEU A 186 -12.78 -2.98 -13.96
N ILE A 187 -11.55 -2.86 -14.44
CA ILE A 187 -10.33 -3.25 -13.71
C ILE A 187 -9.50 -1.99 -13.45
N GLU A 188 -9.17 -1.73 -12.19
CA GLU A 188 -8.28 -0.64 -11.77
C GLU A 188 -6.96 -1.22 -11.27
N PHE A 189 -5.87 -0.92 -11.97
CA PHE A 189 -4.53 -1.36 -11.59
C PHE A 189 -3.90 -0.37 -10.60
N PHE A 190 -3.64 -0.83 -9.38
CA PHE A 190 -3.14 0.03 -8.31
C PHE A 190 -1.71 0.52 -8.53
N ASP A 191 -0.90 -0.24 -9.25
CA ASP A 191 0.49 0.08 -9.56
C ASP A 191 0.65 1.25 -10.54
N THR A 192 -0.29 1.41 -11.49
CA THR A 192 -0.24 2.46 -12.52
C THR A 192 -1.38 3.46 -12.46
N GLY A 193 -2.45 3.13 -11.74
CA GLY A 193 -3.72 3.87 -11.82
C GLY A 193 -4.44 3.70 -13.16
N GLN A 194 -3.97 2.78 -14.02
CA GLN A 194 -4.63 2.45 -15.28
C GLN A 194 -5.99 1.82 -14.99
N ARG A 195 -6.97 2.13 -15.82
CA ARG A 195 -8.32 1.57 -15.78
C ARG A 195 -8.65 0.99 -17.13
N GLU A 196 -9.21 -0.21 -17.13
CA GLU A 196 -9.70 -0.89 -18.32
C GLU A 196 -11.18 -1.21 -18.15
N LEU A 197 -12.00 -0.90 -19.15
CA LEU A 197 -13.45 -1.10 -19.14
C LEU A 197 -13.87 -2.06 -20.26
N PHE A 198 -14.66 -3.07 -19.92
CA PHE A 198 -15.13 -4.09 -20.85
C PHE A 198 -16.63 -4.28 -20.78
N SER A 199 -17.27 -4.53 -21.94
CA SER A 199 -18.66 -4.99 -22.04
C SER A 199 -18.63 -6.51 -22.23
N LEU A 200 -18.97 -7.27 -21.19
CA LEU A 200 -18.80 -8.72 -21.19
C LEU A 200 -19.77 -9.46 -22.11
N SER A 201 -20.94 -8.89 -22.43
CA SER A 201 -21.87 -9.48 -23.40
C SER A 201 -21.36 -9.36 -24.83
N ALA A 202 -20.75 -8.23 -25.18
CA ALA A 202 -20.23 -7.96 -26.51
C ALA A 202 -18.79 -8.52 -26.70
N ASP A 203 -17.98 -8.51 -25.63
CA ASP A 203 -16.58 -8.92 -25.63
C ASP A 203 -16.22 -9.72 -24.36
N PRO A 204 -16.69 -10.98 -24.25
CA PRO A 204 -16.36 -11.84 -23.11
C PRO A 204 -14.86 -12.17 -23.02
N SER A 205 -14.11 -11.88 -24.07
CA SER A 205 -12.66 -12.08 -24.15
C SER A 205 -11.84 -10.88 -23.73
N GLU A 206 -12.47 -9.77 -23.34
CA GLU A 206 -11.83 -8.55 -22.83
C GLU A 206 -10.70 -8.02 -23.73
N ARG A 207 -10.92 -8.03 -25.05
CA ARG A 207 -9.93 -7.63 -26.07
C ARG A 207 -9.92 -6.14 -26.32
N HIS A 208 -11.07 -5.45 -26.09
CA HIS A 208 -11.29 -4.07 -26.46
C HIS A 208 -11.57 -3.24 -25.21
N ASP A 209 -10.55 -2.52 -24.74
CA ASP A 209 -10.71 -1.55 -23.66
C ASP A 209 -11.56 -0.35 -24.16
N ARG A 210 -12.70 -0.14 -23.54
CA ARG A 210 -13.68 0.91 -23.85
C ARG A 210 -13.66 2.08 -22.87
N SER A 211 -12.65 2.16 -22.01
CA SER A 211 -12.55 3.20 -20.98
C SER A 211 -12.53 4.62 -21.55
N ALA A 212 -11.89 4.81 -22.70
CA ALA A 212 -11.85 6.10 -23.39
C ALA A 212 -13.17 6.48 -24.06
N GLU A 213 -14.01 5.50 -24.42
CA GLU A 213 -15.30 5.71 -25.09
C GLU A 213 -16.43 6.02 -24.09
N HIS A 214 -16.32 5.51 -22.85
CA HIS A 214 -17.35 5.60 -21.81
C HIS A 214 -16.81 6.13 -20.48
N PRO A 215 -16.24 7.35 -20.44
CA PRO A 215 -15.65 7.91 -19.22
C PRO A 215 -16.67 8.06 -18.07
N GLU A 216 -17.95 8.32 -18.36
CA GLU A 216 -19.01 8.41 -17.37
C GLU A 216 -19.30 7.06 -16.68
N VAL A 217 -19.21 5.95 -17.42
CA VAL A 217 -19.33 4.60 -16.86
C VAL A 217 -18.13 4.30 -15.97
N VAL A 218 -16.93 4.63 -16.44
CA VAL A 218 -15.69 4.48 -15.65
C VAL A 218 -15.81 5.20 -14.31
N ASP A 219 -16.21 6.47 -14.31
CA ASP A 219 -16.31 7.28 -13.09
C ASP A 219 -17.38 6.73 -12.12
N GLY A 220 -18.52 6.26 -12.66
CA GLY A 220 -19.55 5.60 -11.87
C GLY A 220 -19.06 4.32 -11.19
N LEU A 221 -18.40 3.44 -11.94
CA LEU A 221 -17.88 2.16 -11.43
C LEU A 221 -16.71 2.36 -10.45
N VAL A 222 -15.84 3.34 -10.71
CA VAL A 222 -14.78 3.71 -9.75
C VAL A 222 -15.36 4.18 -8.43
N SER A 223 -16.42 5.00 -8.48
CA SER A 223 -17.09 5.49 -7.27
C SER A 223 -17.67 4.33 -6.44
N LYS A 224 -18.30 3.34 -7.09
CA LYS A 224 -18.80 2.12 -6.44
C LYS A 224 -17.65 1.29 -5.85
N LEU A 225 -16.55 1.10 -6.61
CA LEU A 225 -15.38 0.34 -6.16
C LEU A 225 -14.69 0.99 -4.95
N VAL A 226 -14.59 2.32 -4.94
CA VAL A 226 -14.06 3.08 -3.80
C VAL A 226 -14.97 2.92 -2.58
N ALA A 227 -16.29 3.10 -2.76
CA ALA A 227 -17.26 2.96 -1.67
C ALA A 227 -17.23 1.54 -1.04
N CYS A 228 -17.12 0.50 -1.87
CA CYS A 228 -16.96 -0.87 -1.40
C CYS A 228 -15.67 -1.05 -0.60
N ARG A 229 -14.54 -0.58 -1.10
CA ARG A 229 -13.25 -0.64 -0.38
C ARG A 229 -13.32 0.09 0.96
N ASP A 230 -13.96 1.24 0.98
CA ASP A 230 -14.12 2.05 2.19
C ASP A 230 -14.99 1.35 3.24
N SER A 231 -16.07 0.69 2.80
CA SER A 231 -16.98 -0.01 3.72
C SER A 231 -16.34 -1.19 4.45
N VAL A 232 -15.36 -1.85 3.81
CA VAL A 232 -14.66 -3.01 4.38
C VAL A 232 -13.24 -2.68 4.88
N GLY A 233 -12.83 -1.41 4.82
CA GLY A 233 -11.48 -0.98 5.21
C GLY A 233 -10.37 -1.61 4.34
N ALA A 234 -10.66 -1.93 3.08
CA ALA A 234 -9.71 -2.55 2.18
C ALA A 234 -8.52 -1.64 1.89
N ARG A 235 -7.31 -2.19 1.97
CA ARG A 235 -6.06 -1.46 1.74
C ARG A 235 -5.70 -1.47 0.25
N VAL A 236 -5.44 -0.31 -0.32
CA VAL A 236 -4.91 -0.18 -1.68
C VAL A 236 -3.39 -0.01 -1.58
N PRO A 237 -2.59 -0.96 -2.09
CA PRO A 237 -1.15 -0.79 -2.10
C PRO A 237 -0.75 0.41 -2.94
N SER A 238 0.14 1.21 -2.41
CA SER A 238 0.75 2.31 -3.14
C SER A 238 2.20 1.94 -3.47
N PRO A 239 2.49 1.41 -4.68
CA PRO A 239 3.84 1.05 -5.06
C PRO A 239 4.72 2.30 -5.11
N PRO A 240 6.02 2.18 -4.83
CA PRO A 240 6.95 3.27 -4.95
C PRO A 240 6.94 3.89 -6.35
N LEU A 241 7.12 5.22 -6.40
CA LEU A 241 7.09 6.03 -7.62
C LEU A 241 8.49 6.31 -8.17
N LEU A 242 9.45 6.64 -7.30
CA LEU A 242 10.82 7.00 -7.68
C LEU A 242 11.83 5.90 -7.39
N ALA A 243 11.53 5.05 -6.44
CA ALA A 243 12.39 4.01 -5.92
C ALA A 243 11.94 2.61 -6.36
N GLU A 244 12.87 1.75 -6.72
CA GLU A 244 12.63 0.31 -6.92
C GLU A 244 13.12 -0.43 -5.68
N PRO A 245 12.21 -1.04 -4.87
CA PRO A 245 12.61 -1.80 -3.70
C PRO A 245 13.49 -2.99 -4.07
N ARG A 246 14.52 -3.24 -3.27
CA ARG A 246 15.47 -4.34 -3.47
C ARG A 246 15.44 -5.30 -2.29
N ARG A 247 16.35 -5.16 -1.36
CA ARG A 247 16.51 -6.05 -0.21
C ARG A 247 15.74 -5.52 1.00
N LEU A 248 15.02 -6.41 1.67
CA LEU A 248 14.40 -6.11 2.96
C LEU A 248 15.49 -5.96 4.04
N TYR A 249 15.59 -4.79 4.65
CA TYR A 249 16.47 -4.52 5.80
C TYR A 249 15.81 -4.86 7.12
N PHE A 250 14.52 -4.56 7.22
CA PHE A 250 13.76 -4.76 8.43
C PHE A 250 12.25 -4.84 8.12
N SER A 251 11.55 -5.74 8.80
CA SER A 251 10.09 -5.76 8.86
C SER A 251 9.64 -6.13 10.27
N ASP A 252 8.50 -5.59 10.67
CA ASP A 252 7.80 -5.97 11.88
C ASP A 252 6.28 -5.88 11.64
N HIS A 253 5.60 -6.98 11.87
CA HIS A 253 4.15 -7.11 11.80
C HIS A 253 3.53 -7.20 13.20
N PHE A 254 4.34 -7.02 14.25
CA PHE A 254 3.95 -7.03 15.66
C PHE A 254 3.15 -8.25 16.11
N SER A 255 3.18 -9.34 15.34
CA SER A 255 2.33 -10.54 15.48
C SER A 255 2.66 -11.40 16.71
N ALA A 256 3.85 -11.24 17.27
CA ALA A 256 4.30 -12.05 18.41
C ALA A 256 3.84 -11.52 19.78
N GLY A 257 2.99 -10.49 19.82
CA GLY A 257 2.60 -9.84 21.09
C GLY A 257 3.74 -9.12 21.81
N GLN A 258 4.92 -9.06 21.20
CA GLN A 258 6.10 -8.38 21.71
C GLN A 258 6.73 -7.50 20.64
N VAL A 259 7.18 -6.34 21.03
CA VAL A 259 7.95 -5.43 20.17
C VAL A 259 9.33 -6.02 19.95
N SER A 260 9.77 -6.15 18.71
CA SER A 260 11.11 -6.65 18.36
C SER A 260 12.21 -5.95 19.16
N SER A 261 13.22 -6.68 19.59
CA SER A 261 14.40 -6.14 20.31
C SER A 261 15.18 -5.09 19.52
N ARG A 262 14.94 -4.99 18.21
CA ARG A 262 15.49 -3.93 17.35
C ARG A 262 14.85 -2.56 17.58
N TRP A 263 13.67 -2.51 18.18
CA TRP A 263 13.05 -1.26 18.59
C TRP A 263 13.57 -0.80 19.95
N ALA A 264 13.67 0.50 20.13
CA ALA A 264 13.76 1.14 21.42
C ALA A 264 12.68 2.23 21.48
N PHE A 265 12.09 2.44 22.62
CA PHE A 265 10.96 3.34 22.76
C PHE A 265 11.08 4.21 24.03
N SER A 266 10.41 5.35 23.97
CA SER A 266 10.15 6.18 25.13
C SER A 266 8.64 6.41 25.25
N GLY A 267 8.09 6.16 26.43
CA GLY A 267 6.66 6.26 26.69
C GLY A 267 5.95 4.91 26.62
N ASP A 268 4.64 4.96 26.57
CA ASP A 268 3.75 3.82 26.67
C ASP A 268 3.47 3.23 25.27
N TRP A 269 4.17 2.15 24.96
CA TRP A 269 4.02 1.40 23.72
C TRP A 269 3.82 -0.08 24.02
N SER A 270 2.88 -0.71 23.36
CA SER A 270 2.61 -2.14 23.46
C SER A 270 2.31 -2.76 22.10
N ALA A 271 2.62 -4.04 21.95
CA ALA A 271 2.19 -4.84 20.80
C ALA A 271 1.12 -5.82 21.27
N ARG A 272 -0.05 -5.81 20.64
CA ARG A 272 -1.16 -6.71 20.92
C ARG A 272 -1.88 -7.06 19.63
N ASP A 273 -2.25 -8.31 19.46
CA ASP A 273 -3.05 -8.80 18.31
C ASP A 273 -2.49 -8.38 16.94
N GLY A 274 -1.15 -8.39 16.80
CA GLY A 274 -0.49 -7.98 15.56
C GLY A 274 -0.40 -6.47 15.34
N VAL A 275 -0.69 -5.65 16.34
CA VAL A 275 -0.71 -4.19 16.23
C VAL A 275 0.20 -3.57 17.26
N LEU A 276 1.04 -2.63 16.84
CA LEU A 276 1.80 -1.75 17.72
C LEU A 276 0.93 -0.56 18.12
N GLU A 277 0.64 -0.41 19.39
CA GLU A 277 -0.19 0.67 19.91
C GLU A 277 0.60 1.61 20.84
N ARG A 278 0.34 2.89 20.69
CA ARG A 278 0.71 3.90 21.66
C ARG A 278 -0.45 4.07 22.65
N GLY A 279 -0.19 3.84 23.94
CA GLY A 279 -1.18 3.91 25.01
C GLY A 279 -1.64 5.33 25.37
N GLU A 280 -2.62 5.42 26.27
CA GLU A 280 -3.25 6.71 26.69
C GLU A 280 -2.48 7.43 27.79
N THR A 281 -1.53 6.77 28.47
CA THR A 281 -0.94 7.27 29.74
C THR A 281 0.14 8.34 29.57
N ALA A 282 0.70 8.50 28.37
CA ALA A 282 1.78 9.46 28.16
C ALA A 282 1.25 10.90 28.01
N LYS A 283 1.76 11.79 28.84
CA LYS A 283 1.41 13.23 28.86
C LYS A 283 2.14 14.07 27.79
N SER A 284 3.02 13.47 27.01
CA SER A 284 3.85 14.15 26.01
C SER A 284 4.03 13.32 24.75
N THR A 285 4.62 13.90 23.73
CA THR A 285 5.03 13.19 22.49
C THR A 285 5.94 12.01 22.84
N THR A 286 5.60 10.83 22.36
CA THR A 286 6.36 9.61 22.54
C THR A 286 6.96 9.16 21.21
N ARG A 287 7.99 8.32 21.28
CA ARG A 287 8.66 7.79 20.09
C ARG A 287 9.06 6.35 20.26
N ILE A 288 9.02 5.62 19.16
CA ILE A 288 9.68 4.34 19.01
C ILE A 288 10.71 4.47 17.86
N PHE A 289 11.92 4.00 18.05
CA PHE A 289 12.99 4.14 17.05
C PHE A 289 13.71 2.84 16.79
N LEU A 290 14.10 2.65 15.52
CA LEU A 290 14.80 1.47 15.06
C LEU A 290 16.30 1.58 15.38
N LYS A 291 16.83 0.65 16.19
CA LYS A 291 18.26 0.56 16.53
C LYS A 291 19.07 0.11 15.31
N ARG A 292 20.28 0.66 15.14
CA ARG A 292 21.23 0.28 14.09
C ARG A 292 20.63 0.38 12.67
N ALA A 293 19.83 1.38 12.43
CA ALA A 293 19.33 1.70 11.12
C ALA A 293 20.43 2.45 10.34
N GLU A 294 21.02 1.81 9.33
CA GLU A 294 21.96 2.48 8.41
C GLU A 294 21.48 2.31 6.98
N TYR A 295 21.03 3.41 6.35
CA TYR A 295 20.50 3.39 5.00
C TYR A 295 20.70 4.74 4.30
N ARG A 296 20.71 4.74 2.96
CA ARG A 296 20.75 5.94 2.09
C ARG A 296 19.52 5.96 1.21
N ASP A 297 19.49 5.13 0.19
CA ASP A 297 18.35 4.97 -0.70
C ASP A 297 17.45 3.86 -0.16
N VAL A 298 16.18 4.20 0.11
CA VAL A 298 15.31 3.33 0.89
C VAL A 298 13.85 3.62 0.60
N VAL A 299 13.04 2.56 0.63
CA VAL A 299 11.59 2.63 0.75
C VAL A 299 11.21 2.23 2.17
N ILE A 300 10.45 3.08 2.84
CA ILE A 300 9.87 2.83 4.14
C ILE A 300 8.36 2.76 3.96
N ARG A 301 7.75 1.67 4.42
CA ARG A 301 6.30 1.49 4.43
C ARG A 301 5.84 1.21 5.83
N PHE A 302 4.71 1.74 6.20
CA PHE A 302 4.04 1.40 7.44
C PHE A 302 2.54 1.67 7.32
N ASP A 303 1.78 0.82 7.97
CA ASP A 303 0.36 1.03 8.17
C ASP A 303 0.14 1.79 9.46
N PHE A 304 -0.85 2.68 9.46
CA PHE A 304 -1.20 3.46 10.63
C PHE A 304 -2.70 3.73 10.72
N GLN A 305 -3.15 3.93 11.95
CA GLN A 305 -4.50 4.35 12.28
C GLN A 305 -4.41 5.45 13.34
N PHE A 306 -5.12 6.55 13.14
CA PHE A 306 -5.02 7.70 14.04
C PHE A 306 -5.58 7.45 15.44
N ARG A 307 -6.63 6.62 15.57
CA ARG A 307 -7.37 6.53 16.84
C ARG A 307 -7.74 7.95 17.34
N LYS A 308 -7.10 8.38 18.44
CA LYS A 308 -7.25 9.74 18.99
C LYS A 308 -6.09 10.68 18.64
N ALA A 309 -5.00 10.20 18.07
CA ALA A 309 -3.85 11.02 17.70
C ALA A 309 -4.20 12.14 16.71
N ARG A 310 -3.42 13.22 16.75
CA ARG A 310 -3.58 14.39 15.87
C ARG A 310 -2.38 14.60 14.95
N ASP A 311 -1.21 14.06 15.34
CA ASP A 311 0.05 14.21 14.61
C ASP A 311 0.89 12.94 14.77
N ILE A 312 1.08 12.23 13.68
CA ILE A 312 1.96 11.08 13.53
C ILE A 312 3.14 11.54 12.69
N ARG A 313 4.36 11.15 13.05
CA ARG A 313 5.59 11.56 12.36
C ARG A 313 6.48 10.39 12.09
N LEU A 314 6.95 10.27 10.85
CA LEU A 314 8.12 9.47 10.52
C LEU A 314 9.34 10.39 10.52
N VAL A 315 10.29 10.12 11.40
CA VAL A 315 11.49 10.94 11.60
C VAL A 315 12.70 10.16 11.13
N THR A 316 13.48 10.76 10.25
CA THR A 316 14.74 10.19 9.76
C THR A 316 15.91 11.13 10.05
N GLY A 317 17.11 10.57 10.29
CA GLY A 317 18.27 11.38 10.59
C GLY A 317 19.55 10.58 10.79
N GLY A 318 20.61 11.28 11.18
CA GLY A 318 21.91 10.70 11.52
C GLY A 318 22.68 11.57 12.51
N ASN A 319 23.54 10.94 13.32
CA ASN A 319 24.45 11.62 14.27
C ASN A 319 23.80 12.71 15.14
N GLY A 320 22.55 12.45 15.60
CA GLY A 320 21.83 13.33 16.53
C GLY A 320 21.12 14.53 15.88
N SER A 321 21.03 14.61 14.55
CA SER A 321 20.21 15.59 13.82
C SER A 321 19.14 14.89 12.98
N TYR A 322 17.97 15.54 12.83
CA TYR A 322 16.92 15.09 11.93
C TYR A 322 17.21 15.60 10.51
N ASN A 323 17.12 14.72 9.51
CA ASN A 323 17.31 15.11 8.11
C ASN A 323 15.97 15.38 7.43
N ALA A 324 14.98 14.54 7.72
CA ALA A 324 13.64 14.70 7.19
C ALA A 324 12.59 14.20 8.19
N VAL A 325 11.42 14.82 8.14
CA VAL A 325 10.25 14.42 8.90
C VAL A 325 9.05 14.43 7.96
N VAL A 326 8.36 13.31 7.90
CA VAL A 326 7.01 13.22 7.31
C VAL A 326 6.02 13.42 8.43
N HIS A 327 5.26 14.49 8.38
CA HIS A 327 4.16 14.75 9.31
C HIS A 327 2.86 14.28 8.69
N VAL A 328 2.09 13.50 9.43
CA VAL A 328 0.76 13.05 9.05
C VAL A 328 -0.24 13.55 10.08
N ARG A 329 -1.14 14.43 9.66
CA ARG A 329 -2.21 15.02 10.48
C ARG A 329 -3.56 14.57 9.97
N ARG A 330 -4.60 14.74 10.73
CA ARG A 330 -5.95 14.26 10.38
C ARG A 330 -6.52 14.81 9.08
N ASP A 331 -6.09 16.00 8.68
CA ASP A 331 -6.61 16.74 7.53
C ASP A 331 -5.57 16.93 6.41
N HIS A 332 -4.30 16.58 6.65
CA HIS A 332 -3.23 16.73 5.68
C HIS A 332 -1.94 16.02 6.10
N PHE A 333 -1.01 15.88 5.16
CA PHE A 333 0.36 15.49 5.46
C PHE A 333 1.36 16.37 4.72
N TYR A 334 2.60 16.46 5.23
CA TYR A 334 3.63 17.32 4.66
C TYR A 334 5.05 16.84 4.98
N LEU A 335 6.00 17.29 4.15
CA LEU A 335 7.43 17.05 4.31
C LEU A 335 8.13 18.24 4.95
N GLN A 336 9.05 17.94 5.84
CA GLN A 336 9.90 18.90 6.50
C GLN A 336 11.34 18.39 6.51
N THR A 337 12.31 19.22 6.08
CA THR A 337 13.72 18.93 6.29
C THR A 337 14.26 19.83 7.40
N ALA A 338 15.14 19.27 8.24
CA ALA A 338 15.86 20.05 9.22
C ALA A 338 17.22 20.43 8.65
N LEU A 339 17.62 21.68 8.87
CA LEU A 339 18.98 22.14 8.57
C LEU A 339 19.96 21.50 9.55
N ASP A 340 21.20 21.27 9.09
CA ASP A 340 22.30 20.73 9.88
C ASP A 340 22.54 21.55 11.17
N LYS A 341 23.08 20.91 12.22
CA LYS A 341 23.33 21.52 13.53
C LYS A 341 24.21 22.79 13.51
N SER A 342 24.94 23.01 12.43
CA SER A 342 25.83 24.15 12.23
C SER A 342 25.11 25.44 11.84
N GLY A 343 23.78 25.46 11.71
CA GLY A 343 22.98 26.62 11.35
C GLY A 343 21.80 26.88 12.28
N PRO A 344 21.11 28.03 12.14
CA PRO A 344 19.86 28.27 12.87
C PRO A 344 18.86 27.17 12.53
N TYR A 345 18.34 26.52 13.55
CA TYR A 345 17.43 25.37 13.45
C TYR A 345 16.04 25.81 12.96
N PHE A 346 15.90 26.00 11.66
CA PHE A 346 14.61 26.28 11.04
C PHE A 346 14.23 25.13 10.11
N PRO A 347 13.23 24.35 10.49
CA PRO A 347 12.72 23.30 9.62
C PRO A 347 12.04 23.89 8.38
N TYR A 348 12.49 23.48 7.21
CA TYR A 348 11.92 23.90 5.94
C TYR A 348 10.78 22.95 5.54
N ARG A 349 9.61 23.52 5.23
CA ARG A 349 8.43 22.79 4.76
C ARG A 349 8.42 22.79 3.23
N HIS A 350 8.58 21.63 2.62
CA HIS A 350 8.69 21.47 1.17
C HIS A 350 7.36 21.45 0.46
N GLY A 351 6.40 20.68 0.95
CA GLY A 351 5.11 20.53 0.34
C GLY A 351 4.11 19.96 1.33
N GLU A 352 2.86 20.01 0.94
CA GLU A 352 1.75 19.49 1.72
C GLU A 352 0.65 18.97 0.80
N CYS A 353 -0.11 18.01 1.29
CA CYS A 353 -1.24 17.40 0.60
C CYS A 353 -2.41 17.33 1.56
N ALA A 354 -3.53 17.94 1.20
CA ALA A 354 -4.78 17.79 1.95
C ALA A 354 -5.32 16.36 1.75
N TYR A 355 -5.64 15.70 2.85
CA TYR A 355 -6.24 14.37 2.88
C TYR A 355 -7.00 14.17 4.19
N ALA A 356 -8.29 13.84 4.10
CA ALA A 356 -9.15 13.67 5.28
C ALA A 356 -9.04 12.23 5.81
N PHE A 357 -8.16 12.02 6.80
CA PHE A 357 -7.99 10.72 7.45
C PHE A 357 -9.12 10.44 8.43
N GLN A 358 -9.79 9.30 8.27
CA GLN A 358 -10.76 8.80 9.25
C GLN A 358 -10.02 8.19 10.45
N PRO A 359 -10.43 8.47 11.71
CA PRO A 359 -9.68 8.06 12.91
C PRO A 359 -9.44 6.55 13.03
N ASP A 360 -10.44 5.75 12.72
CA ASP A 360 -10.45 4.30 12.94
C ASP A 360 -10.21 3.48 11.66
N ARG A 361 -9.78 4.15 10.58
CA ARG A 361 -9.41 3.52 9.32
C ARG A 361 -7.90 3.34 9.23
N TRP A 362 -7.46 2.20 8.69
CA TRP A 362 -6.08 1.92 8.37
C TRP A 362 -5.66 2.58 7.05
N TYR A 363 -4.47 3.14 7.05
CA TYR A 363 -3.81 3.74 5.88
C TYR A 363 -2.39 3.24 5.76
N THR A 364 -1.90 3.09 4.53
CA THR A 364 -0.49 2.79 4.26
C THR A 364 0.23 4.07 3.82
N MET A 365 1.29 4.44 4.51
CA MET A 365 2.22 5.48 4.07
C MET A 365 3.44 4.84 3.43
N THR A 366 3.76 5.24 2.22
CA THR A 366 5.02 4.91 1.54
C THR A 366 5.91 6.13 1.48
N VAL A 367 7.14 5.99 1.92
CA VAL A 367 8.15 7.06 1.94
C VAL A 367 9.41 6.58 1.22
N GLU A 368 9.81 7.29 0.18
CA GLU A 368 10.90 6.93 -0.71
C GLU A 368 12.02 7.95 -0.63
N PHE A 369 13.23 7.48 -0.41
CA PHE A 369 14.45 8.27 -0.49
C PHE A 369 15.32 7.74 -1.62
N ILE A 370 15.60 8.59 -2.62
CA ILE A 370 16.52 8.30 -3.74
C ILE A 370 17.40 9.50 -3.98
N GLY A 371 18.69 9.39 -3.66
CA GLY A 371 19.64 10.49 -3.73
C GLY A 371 19.15 11.71 -2.95
N ASP A 372 19.02 12.84 -3.62
CA ASP A 372 18.55 14.12 -3.07
C ASP A 372 17.03 14.30 -3.08
N GLN A 373 16.26 13.23 -3.38
CA GLN A 373 14.81 13.25 -3.54
C GLN A 373 14.09 12.47 -2.43
N LEU A 374 12.92 12.96 -2.06
CA LEU A 374 12.01 12.35 -1.09
C LEU A 374 10.57 12.47 -1.60
N VAL A 375 9.87 11.35 -1.65
CA VAL A 375 8.42 11.30 -1.87
C VAL A 375 7.78 10.62 -0.68
N ALA A 376 6.67 11.16 -0.17
CA ALA A 376 5.79 10.48 0.75
C ALA A 376 4.38 10.50 0.18
N HIS A 377 3.72 9.34 0.15
CA HIS A 377 2.41 9.20 -0.47
C HIS A 377 1.55 8.14 0.22
N ILE A 378 0.24 8.32 0.12
CA ILE A 378 -0.79 7.36 0.52
C ILE A 378 -1.23 6.53 -0.70
N ASP A 379 -1.36 7.19 -1.85
CA ASP A 379 -1.67 6.61 -3.16
C ASP A 379 -0.94 7.41 -4.25
N ARG A 380 -1.23 7.13 -5.53
CA ARG A 380 -0.56 7.82 -6.65
C ARG A 380 -0.87 9.31 -6.72
N ASP A 381 -2.05 9.73 -6.29
CA ASP A 381 -2.51 11.10 -6.44
C ASP A 381 -2.31 11.94 -5.19
N HIS A 382 -2.34 11.32 -4.00
CA HIS A 382 -2.10 12.01 -2.73
C HIS A 382 -0.65 11.82 -2.30
N LEU A 383 0.19 12.77 -2.69
CA LEU A 383 1.63 12.72 -2.43
C LEU A 383 2.22 14.09 -2.11
N VAL A 384 3.38 14.07 -1.47
CA VAL A 384 4.25 15.23 -1.27
C VAL A 384 5.66 14.90 -1.73
N TYR A 385 6.34 15.86 -2.36
CA TYR A 385 7.65 15.71 -2.95
C TYR A 385 8.60 16.78 -2.45
N ALA A 386 9.84 16.38 -2.20
CA ALA A 386 10.94 17.27 -1.87
C ALA A 386 12.20 16.89 -2.65
N ARG A 387 12.95 17.89 -3.06
CA ARG A 387 14.32 17.74 -3.56
C ARG A 387 15.25 18.63 -2.79
N HIS A 388 16.24 18.04 -2.10
CA HIS A 388 17.13 18.78 -1.25
C HIS A 388 18.45 18.03 -0.97
N PRO A 389 19.64 18.66 -1.10
CA PRO A 389 20.94 17.99 -0.89
C PRO A 389 21.10 17.30 0.47
N ILE A 390 20.40 17.76 1.52
CA ILE A 390 20.44 17.13 2.86
C ILE A 390 19.85 15.72 2.85
N LEU A 391 19.03 15.40 1.85
CA LEU A 391 18.40 14.08 1.70
C LEU A 391 19.38 13.04 1.15
N ASP A 392 20.45 13.47 0.47
CA ASP A 392 21.49 12.59 -0.07
C ASP A 392 22.58 12.29 0.97
N LYS A 393 22.18 11.78 2.11
CA LYS A 393 23.09 11.39 3.20
C LYS A 393 22.75 10.02 3.75
N LYS A 394 23.77 9.29 4.22
CA LYS A 394 23.58 8.09 5.01
C LYS A 394 22.86 8.44 6.32
N ARG A 395 21.83 7.68 6.65
CA ARG A 395 20.97 7.88 7.82
C ARG A 395 21.20 6.77 8.82
N GLY A 396 21.30 7.12 10.09
CA GLY A 396 21.47 6.16 11.19
C GLY A 396 20.32 6.22 12.21
N TYR A 397 19.26 6.96 11.90
CA TYR A 397 18.11 7.14 12.79
C TYR A 397 16.80 7.07 12.01
N LEU A 398 15.87 6.25 12.51
CA LEU A 398 14.52 6.11 12.00
C LEU A 398 13.57 5.92 13.17
N ALA A 399 12.57 6.78 13.28
CA ALA A 399 11.60 6.72 14.38
C ALA A 399 10.18 7.04 13.92
N LEU A 400 9.22 6.38 14.56
CA LEU A 400 7.83 6.85 14.61
C LEU A 400 7.66 7.69 15.88
N GLN A 401 7.03 8.84 15.73
CA GLN A 401 6.63 9.70 16.85
C GLN A 401 5.14 9.95 16.79
N VAL A 402 4.50 9.98 17.95
CA VAL A 402 3.07 10.28 18.09
C VAL A 402 2.93 11.34 19.16
N ASP A 403 1.96 12.24 18.99
CA ASP A 403 1.60 13.22 20.01
C ASP A 403 1.08 12.53 21.29
N GLN A 404 0.47 13.27 22.19
CA GLN A 404 -0.01 12.75 23.48
C GLN A 404 -1.21 11.78 23.41
N PHE A 405 -1.72 11.48 22.21
CA PHE A 405 -2.93 10.66 22.02
C PHE A 405 -2.62 9.30 21.37
N PRO A 406 -3.47 8.27 21.57
CA PRO A 406 -3.28 6.95 20.99
C PRO A 406 -3.25 6.94 19.46
N ALA A 407 -2.39 6.11 18.92
CA ALA A 407 -2.32 5.71 17.51
C ALA A 407 -1.92 4.24 17.41
N ALA A 408 -2.24 3.60 16.30
CA ALA A 408 -1.91 2.23 16.03
C ALA A 408 -1.06 2.11 14.74
N PHE A 409 -0.17 1.11 14.70
CA PHE A 409 0.74 0.85 13.58
C PHE A 409 0.84 -0.64 13.31
N ASP A 410 1.07 -0.98 12.04
CA ASP A 410 1.32 -2.35 11.58
C ASP A 410 2.20 -2.34 10.33
N ASN A 411 2.61 -3.53 9.87
CA ASN A 411 3.31 -3.75 8.61
C ASN A 411 4.50 -2.81 8.36
N PHE A 412 5.31 -2.55 9.38
CA PHE A 412 6.45 -1.66 9.24
C PHE A 412 7.57 -2.33 8.44
N GLN A 413 7.97 -1.74 7.34
CA GLN A 413 9.00 -2.28 6.44
C GLN A 413 10.02 -1.21 6.07
N VAL A 414 11.29 -1.63 6.00
CA VAL A 414 12.40 -0.84 5.48
C VAL A 414 13.14 -1.66 4.43
N LEU A 415 13.11 -1.21 3.18
CA LEU A 415 13.72 -1.89 2.05
C LEU A 415 14.81 -1.02 1.45
N SER A 416 15.98 -1.62 1.11
CA SER A 416 16.93 -0.91 0.26
C SER A 416 16.30 -0.62 -1.09
N ALA A 417 16.75 0.43 -1.74
CA ALA A 417 16.18 0.83 -3.02
C ALA A 417 17.27 1.16 -4.03
N SER A 418 16.90 1.09 -5.30
CA SER A 418 17.60 1.70 -6.41
C SER A 418 16.64 2.64 -7.15
N THR A 419 17.15 3.42 -8.06
CA THR A 419 16.32 4.26 -8.93
C THR A 419 15.33 3.39 -9.70
N HIS A 420 14.05 3.79 -9.69
CA HIS A 420 13.01 3.08 -10.45
C HIS A 420 13.30 3.18 -11.96
N ARG A 421 13.12 2.08 -12.70
CA ARG A 421 13.36 2.05 -14.16
C ARG A 421 12.59 3.13 -14.94
N ASP A 422 11.36 3.44 -14.50
CA ASP A 422 10.49 4.47 -15.09
C ASP A 422 10.56 5.79 -14.32
N GLN A 423 11.64 6.07 -13.57
CA GLN A 423 11.76 7.25 -12.70
C GLN A 423 11.46 8.56 -13.42
N ALA A 424 11.92 8.74 -14.64
CA ALA A 424 11.70 9.99 -15.38
C ALA A 424 10.20 10.25 -15.60
N LYS A 425 9.46 9.23 -16.06
CA LYS A 425 8.00 9.29 -16.26
C LYS A 425 7.27 9.49 -14.94
N ASN A 426 7.66 8.74 -13.92
CA ASN A 426 7.04 8.84 -12.61
C ASN A 426 7.33 10.20 -11.95
N LEU A 427 8.51 10.77 -12.14
CA LEU A 427 8.86 12.10 -11.64
C LEU A 427 8.03 13.21 -12.30
N GLU A 428 7.70 13.07 -13.58
CA GLU A 428 6.77 13.99 -14.25
C GLU A 428 5.38 13.93 -13.59
N HIS A 429 4.86 12.72 -13.36
CA HIS A 429 3.61 12.53 -12.63
C HIS A 429 3.67 13.13 -11.22
N VAL A 430 4.72 12.81 -10.45
CA VAL A 430 4.93 13.33 -9.08
C VAL A 430 4.93 14.86 -9.06
N ARG A 431 5.60 15.51 -10.01
CA ARG A 431 5.61 16.99 -10.13
C ARG A 431 4.26 17.57 -10.50
N LYS A 432 3.53 16.90 -11.40
CA LYS A 432 2.18 17.32 -11.82
C LYS A 432 1.17 17.24 -10.67
N VAL A 433 1.28 16.22 -9.84
CA VAL A 433 0.32 15.93 -8.76
C VAL A 433 0.71 16.63 -7.46
N SER A 434 2.01 16.83 -7.20
CA SER A 434 2.48 17.53 -6.01
C SER A 434 1.89 18.94 -5.93
N GLY A 435 1.14 19.22 -4.85
CA GLY A 435 0.41 20.48 -4.67
C GLY A 435 -1.00 20.54 -5.28
N LYS A 436 -1.47 19.47 -5.92
CA LYS A 436 -2.85 19.39 -6.47
C LYS A 436 -3.92 19.52 -5.38
N PHE A 437 -3.61 19.08 -4.17
CA PHE A 437 -4.51 19.14 -3.01
C PHE A 437 -3.96 20.10 -1.95
N PRO A 438 -4.14 21.43 -2.13
CA PRO A 438 -3.59 22.42 -1.20
C PRO A 438 -4.36 22.40 0.12
N VAL A 439 -3.63 22.58 1.22
CA VAL A 439 -4.21 22.74 2.56
C VAL A 439 -4.68 24.18 2.70
N LYS A 440 -5.93 24.37 3.12
CA LYS A 440 -6.43 25.70 3.50
C LYS A 440 -5.70 26.17 4.76
N LYS A 441 -4.99 27.28 4.66
CA LYS A 441 -4.22 27.87 5.75
C LYS A 441 -4.87 29.15 6.22
N SER A 442 -4.70 29.44 7.50
CA SER A 442 -4.98 30.78 8.00
C SER A 442 -3.90 31.77 7.51
N PRO A 443 -4.22 33.05 7.37
CA PRO A 443 -3.23 34.08 6.99
C PRO A 443 -2.00 34.08 7.90
N LYS A 444 -2.17 33.77 9.18
CA LYS A 444 -1.08 33.67 10.15
C LYS A 444 -0.13 32.50 9.88
N GLU A 445 -0.66 31.35 9.46
CA GLU A 445 0.15 30.18 9.08
C GLU A 445 0.88 30.40 7.76
N GLU A 446 0.23 31.02 6.77
CA GLU A 446 0.89 31.40 5.51
C GLU A 446 2.05 32.34 5.74
N LEU A 447 1.84 33.38 6.54
CA LEU A 447 2.91 34.32 6.89
C LEU A 447 4.07 33.63 7.63
N ALA A 448 3.76 32.70 8.56
CA ALA A 448 4.79 31.93 9.27
C ALA A 448 5.61 31.03 8.33
N ILE A 449 4.96 30.43 7.32
CA ILE A 449 5.64 29.61 6.29
C ILE A 449 6.50 30.49 5.36
N GLN A 450 5.97 31.61 4.90
CA GLN A 450 6.70 32.56 4.05
C GLN A 450 7.95 33.09 4.77
N LYS A 451 7.84 33.44 6.06
CA LYS A 451 8.97 33.86 6.89
C LYS A 451 10.06 32.78 6.99
N ARG A 452 9.67 31.52 7.23
CA ARG A 452 10.62 30.39 7.28
C ARG A 452 11.32 30.19 5.94
N ASN A 453 10.58 30.22 4.84
CA ASN A 453 11.11 30.01 3.49
C ASN A 453 12.04 31.15 3.05
N ALA A 454 11.70 32.38 3.41
CA ALA A 454 12.56 33.54 3.16
C ALA A 454 13.91 33.44 3.91
N HIS A 455 13.86 33.00 5.17
CA HIS A 455 15.07 32.81 5.98
C HIS A 455 16.00 31.72 5.40
N GLU A 456 15.46 30.66 4.82
CA GLU A 456 16.28 29.64 4.17
C GLU A 456 16.87 30.08 2.83
N ARG A 457 16.14 30.86 2.02
CA ARG A 457 16.66 31.44 0.78
C ARG A 457 17.84 32.34 1.06
N LEU A 458 17.76 33.15 2.11
CA LEU A 458 18.87 34.02 2.58
C LEU A 458 20.07 33.18 3.03
N TYR A 459 19.85 32.13 3.81
CA TYR A 459 20.92 31.24 4.27
C TYR A 459 21.67 30.57 3.12
N ARG A 460 20.97 30.22 2.02
CA ARG A 460 21.57 29.58 0.83
C ARG A 460 22.15 30.53 -0.20
N GLY A 461 21.63 31.74 -0.28
CA GLY A 461 21.87 32.64 -1.41
C GLY A 461 23.13 33.49 -1.31
N GLU A 462 23.61 33.84 -0.11
CA GLU A 462 24.65 34.82 0.04
C GLU A 462 25.99 34.19 0.45
N ALA A 463 27.00 34.36 -0.43
CA ALA A 463 28.38 33.91 -0.20
C ALA A 463 28.96 34.53 1.09
N GLU A 464 28.53 35.75 1.45
CA GLU A 464 28.96 36.50 2.62
C GLU A 464 28.35 35.93 3.93
N TYR A 465 27.11 35.53 3.93
CA TYR A 465 26.50 34.82 5.06
C TYR A 465 27.19 33.47 5.33
N ARG A 466 27.54 32.74 4.27
CA ARG A 466 28.33 31.49 4.39
C ARG A 466 29.75 31.77 4.94
N ARG A 467 30.34 32.91 4.62
CA ARG A 467 31.61 33.33 5.16
C ARG A 467 31.51 33.68 6.65
N LEU A 468 30.46 34.39 7.06
CA LEU A 468 30.18 34.73 8.46
C LEU A 468 29.90 33.50 9.31
N VAL A 469 29.13 32.54 8.79
CA VAL A 469 28.89 31.23 9.48
C VAL A 469 30.22 30.48 9.67
N LYS A 470 31.08 30.40 8.65
CA LYS A 470 32.41 29.78 8.79
C LYS A 470 33.29 30.50 9.81
N GLN A 471 33.19 31.80 9.92
CA GLN A 471 33.94 32.60 10.93
C GLN A 471 33.39 32.33 12.34
N VAL A 472 32.08 32.24 12.52
CA VAL A 472 31.45 31.88 13.79
C VAL A 472 31.84 30.45 14.19
N ASP A 473 31.79 29.49 13.26
CA ASP A 473 32.19 28.10 13.51
C ASP A 473 33.68 27.99 13.87
N ALA A 474 34.54 28.78 13.26
CA ALA A 474 35.97 28.84 13.58
C ALA A 474 36.22 29.47 14.98
N LEU A 475 35.49 30.53 15.33
CA LEU A 475 35.53 31.16 16.66
C LEU A 475 34.99 30.21 17.74
N ASP A 476 33.90 29.47 17.45
CA ASP A 476 33.34 28.47 18.33
C ASP A 476 34.32 27.30 18.55
N ALA A 477 35.03 26.88 17.51
CA ALA A 477 36.08 25.88 17.60
C ALA A 477 37.31 26.36 18.40
N GLU A 478 37.67 27.62 18.27
CA GLU A 478 38.75 28.25 19.04
C GLU A 478 38.36 28.42 20.49
N ASN A 479 37.20 28.94 20.79
CA ASN A 479 36.68 29.12 22.15
C ASN A 479 36.45 27.77 22.86
N LYS A 480 36.05 26.74 22.16
CA LYS A 480 35.94 25.40 22.69
C LYS A 480 37.29 24.80 23.11
N ARG A 481 38.38 25.18 22.42
CA ARG A 481 39.74 24.81 22.82
C ARG A 481 40.24 25.64 23.98
N ARG A 482 39.91 26.94 24.00
CA ARG A 482 40.40 27.92 24.97
C ARG A 482 39.68 27.86 26.33
N TYR A 483 38.43 27.46 26.33
CA TYR A 483 37.56 27.40 27.52
C TYR A 483 36.72 26.12 27.60
N PRO A 484 37.37 24.93 27.75
CA PRO A 484 36.66 23.67 27.72
C PRO A 484 35.58 23.50 28.81
N ASP A 485 35.75 24.21 29.94
CA ASP A 485 34.81 24.08 31.08
C ASP A 485 33.56 24.94 30.91
N VAL A 486 33.61 26.04 30.18
CA VAL A 486 32.47 26.90 29.85
C VAL A 486 31.55 26.20 28.83
N PHE A 487 32.10 25.29 28.01
CA PHE A 487 31.37 24.54 27.00
C PHE A 487 30.64 23.29 27.54
N ARG A 488 30.85 22.98 28.83
CA ARG A 488 30.14 21.84 29.47
C ARG A 488 28.71 22.16 29.86
N SER A 489 28.31 23.42 30.03
CA SER A 489 26.94 23.79 30.35
C SER A 489 26.15 24.25 29.12
N HIS A 490 25.39 23.32 28.58
CA HIS A 490 24.57 23.50 27.36
C HIS A 490 23.53 24.65 27.43
N LYS A 491 23.20 25.13 28.63
CA LYS A 491 22.14 26.14 28.88
C LYS A 491 22.63 27.59 28.83
N GLU A 492 23.82 27.85 29.32
CA GLU A 492 24.42 29.20 29.35
C GLU A 492 24.96 29.59 27.96
N PHE A 493 25.59 28.66 27.27
CA PHE A 493 26.06 28.82 25.90
C PHE A 493 24.96 29.22 24.91
N ARG A 494 23.75 28.68 25.04
CA ARG A 494 22.59 29.11 24.22
C ARG A 494 22.19 30.56 24.46
N LYS A 495 22.34 31.07 25.67
CA LYS A 495 22.05 32.47 26.00
C LYS A 495 23.06 33.43 25.39
N GLU A 496 24.33 33.11 25.47
CA GLU A 496 25.40 33.96 24.90
C GLU A 496 25.39 33.98 23.37
N ILE A 497 25.22 32.86 22.71
CA ILE A 497 25.02 32.82 21.25
C ILE A 497 23.80 33.63 20.85
N THR A 498 22.71 33.57 21.60
CA THR A 498 21.51 34.36 21.31
C THR A 498 21.77 35.86 21.49
N VAL A 499 22.58 36.26 22.45
CA VAL A 499 22.98 37.66 22.67
C VAL A 499 23.94 38.11 21.58
N LEU A 500 24.95 37.35 21.21
CA LEU A 500 25.88 37.63 20.12
C LEU A 500 25.17 37.72 18.76
N ARG A 501 24.24 36.84 18.50
CA ARG A 501 23.38 36.88 17.30
C ARG A 501 22.48 38.13 17.28
N LYS A 502 21.88 38.50 18.41
CA LYS A 502 21.11 39.76 18.51
C LYS A 502 21.98 41.00 18.27
N ARG A 503 23.23 40.98 18.69
CA ARG A 503 24.16 42.06 18.46
C ARG A 503 24.60 42.18 17.01
N LEU A 504 24.96 41.06 16.38
CA LEU A 504 25.24 40.98 14.93
C LEU A 504 24.02 41.41 14.09
N HIS A 505 22.82 41.03 14.49
CA HIS A 505 21.57 41.45 13.83
C HIS A 505 21.29 42.97 14.02
N ALA A 506 21.76 43.57 15.09
CA ALA A 506 21.58 45.00 15.36
C ALA A 506 22.65 45.90 14.65
N GLU A 507 23.80 45.33 14.35
CA GLU A 507 24.95 46.07 13.77
C GLU A 507 25.00 45.98 12.23
N ASP A 508 24.32 45.00 11.57
CA ASP A 508 24.24 44.91 10.11
C ASP A 508 22.94 45.56 9.59
N PRO A 509 23.02 46.67 8.84
CA PRO A 509 21.84 47.38 8.30
C PRO A 509 20.93 46.51 7.43
N ARG A 510 21.49 45.52 6.74
CA ARG A 510 20.76 44.59 5.88
C ARG A 510 19.85 43.65 6.70
N TYR A 511 20.23 43.34 7.94
CA TYR A 511 19.40 42.61 8.88
C TYR A 511 18.25 43.46 9.43
N LYS A 512 18.42 44.78 9.56
CA LYS A 512 17.34 45.69 9.95
C LYS A 512 16.21 45.74 8.92
N GLU A 513 16.57 45.83 7.63
CA GLU A 513 15.57 45.81 6.54
C GLU A 513 14.85 44.44 6.47
N LEU A 514 15.58 43.35 6.66
CA LEU A 514 15.02 42.00 6.68
C LEU A 514 14.15 41.72 7.92
N LEU A 515 14.56 42.20 9.10
CA LEU A 515 13.74 42.10 10.32
C LEU A 515 12.50 42.99 10.23
N PHE A 516 12.58 44.17 9.60
CA PHE A 516 11.42 45.04 9.36
C PHE A 516 10.44 44.43 8.35
N ALA A 517 10.93 43.70 7.36
CA ALA A 517 10.08 42.90 6.44
C ALA A 517 9.54 41.63 7.07
N MET A 518 10.03 41.23 8.24
CA MET A 518 9.62 40.02 8.99
C MET A 518 8.66 40.31 10.16
N PHE A 519 8.46 41.59 10.52
CA PHE A 519 7.48 42.06 11.53
C PHE A 519 6.38 42.86 10.86
#